data_daf6e138d83d2a54be84946662fe488f
#
_entry.id   daf6e138d83d2a54be84946662fe488f
#
_cell.length_a   1.000
_cell.length_b   1.000
_cell.length_c   1.000
_cell.angle_alpha   90.00
_cell.angle_beta   90.00
_cell.angle_gamma   90.00
#
_symmetry.space_group_name_H-M   'P 1'
#
loop_
_entity.id
_entity.type
_entity.pdbx_description
1 polymer ?
#
loop_
_entity_poly.entity_id
_entity_poly.type
_entity_poly.pdbx_seq_one_letter_code
_entity_poly.pdbx_strand_id
1 'polypeptide(L)'
;MKRIPCHIITAALAALVGLAPLTQAEHKTPSVGLYGQSLKAKTQKPDFFGKTKTTYQDRYGSKKGTSETTKPDFFGKTKTTFKNKSYQTVGTATTAKPDFFGRKKTEIKDKYGRVIGTAVTEKPDFFGRTKTTYKDKNGRTVGSATTEKPDFFGNRKTTHKGHNPFNFFQKKDDKKK
;
A
#
# COMPACT_ATOMS: atom_id res chain seq x y z
N MET A 1 -26.90 -7.69 21.30
CA MET A 1 -26.12 -7.49 20.06
C MET A 1 -25.04 -6.47 20.32
N LYS A 2 -23.80 -6.90 20.56
CA LYS A 2 -22.66 -6.00 20.80
C LYS A 2 -22.05 -5.65 19.44
N ARG A 3 -22.12 -4.37 19.03
CA ARG A 3 -21.44 -3.86 17.85
C ARG A 3 -19.95 -3.79 18.13
N ILE A 4 -19.16 -4.58 17.40
CA ILE A 4 -17.69 -4.51 17.44
C ILE A 4 -17.27 -3.31 16.60
N PRO A 5 -16.49 -2.35 17.14
CA PRO A 5 -16.00 -1.23 16.35
C PRO A 5 -14.96 -1.77 15.34
N CYS A 6 -15.22 -1.55 14.05
CA CYS A 6 -14.36 -1.90 12.94
C CYS A 6 -13.20 -0.90 12.89
N HIS A 7 -12.08 -1.18 13.56
CA HIS A 7 -10.86 -0.39 13.44
C HIS A 7 -10.10 -0.85 12.19
N ILE A 8 -10.18 -0.04 11.16
CA ILE A 8 -9.55 -0.28 9.86
C ILE A 8 -8.27 0.55 9.79
N ILE A 9 -7.13 -0.09 9.77
CA ILE A 9 -5.81 0.56 9.66
C ILE A 9 -5.04 -0.07 8.51
N THR A 10 -4.60 0.72 7.54
CA THR A 10 -3.94 0.23 6.34
C THR A 10 -2.52 0.76 6.22
N ALA A 11 -1.55 -0.12 6.15
CA ALA A 11 -0.16 0.25 5.93
C ALA A 11 0.36 -0.08 4.54
N ALA A 12 -0.40 -0.78 3.72
CA ALA A 12 0.06 -1.16 2.39
C ALA A 12 0.37 0.04 1.48
N LEU A 13 -0.30 1.18 1.72
CA LEU A 13 -0.11 2.40 0.93
C LEU A 13 1.02 3.30 1.45
N ALA A 14 1.35 3.22 2.72
CA ALA A 14 2.42 4.03 3.31
C ALA A 14 3.82 3.64 2.78
N ALA A 15 4.01 2.38 2.38
CA ALA A 15 5.25 1.94 1.76
C ALA A 15 5.42 2.45 0.32
N LEU A 16 4.33 2.85 -0.33
CA LEU A 16 4.32 3.36 -1.71
C LEU A 16 4.39 4.88 -1.79
N VAL A 17 4.05 5.57 -0.72
CA VAL A 17 4.22 7.02 -0.62
C VAL A 17 5.59 7.25 0.00
N GLY A 18 6.62 7.49 -0.81
CA GLY A 18 7.98 7.82 -0.37
C GLY A 18 7.94 8.96 0.64
N LEU A 19 7.81 8.61 1.90
CA LEU A 19 8.00 9.52 3.02
C LEU A 19 9.49 9.55 3.34
N ALA A 20 10.02 10.75 3.48
CA ALA A 20 11.33 11.03 4.03
C ALA A 20 11.60 10.19 5.30
N PRO A 21 12.86 9.87 5.62
CA PRO A 21 13.20 9.04 6.75
C PRO A 21 12.83 9.77 8.04
N LEU A 22 11.66 9.48 8.57
CA LEU A 22 11.37 9.75 9.96
C LEU A 22 11.83 8.53 10.75
N THR A 23 12.88 8.75 11.52
CA THR A 23 13.31 7.89 12.61
C THR A 23 12.12 7.50 13.44
N GLN A 24 11.59 6.26 13.27
CA GLN A 24 10.72 5.72 14.29
C GLN A 24 10.56 4.21 14.30
N ALA A 25 10.29 3.74 15.51
CA ALA A 25 10.00 2.43 16.00
C ALA A 25 9.18 1.52 15.07
N GLU A 26 9.32 0.21 15.27
CA GLU A 26 8.53 -0.84 14.64
C GLU A 26 7.04 -0.47 14.56
N HIS A 27 6.57 -0.10 13.38
CA HIS A 27 5.19 0.30 13.20
C HIS A 27 4.34 -0.91 12.78
N LYS A 28 3.53 -1.40 13.70
CA LYS A 28 2.47 -2.40 13.41
C LYS A 28 1.27 -1.66 12.85
N THR A 29 1.06 -1.71 11.55
CA THR A 29 -0.16 -1.18 10.94
C THR A 29 -0.96 -2.29 10.29
N PRO A 30 -2.23 -2.49 10.64
CA PRO A 30 -3.11 -3.45 9.96
C PRO A 30 -3.59 -2.89 8.62
N SER A 31 -3.58 -3.71 7.58
CA SER A 31 -4.17 -3.39 6.28
C SER A 31 -5.45 -4.19 6.06
N VAL A 32 -6.48 -3.56 5.53
CA VAL A 32 -7.75 -4.20 5.21
C VAL A 32 -7.85 -4.42 3.71
N GLY A 33 -8.03 -5.65 3.31
CA GLY A 33 -8.42 -5.99 1.96
C GLY A 33 -9.94 -5.82 1.76
N LEU A 34 -10.36 -5.52 0.55
CA LEU A 34 -11.75 -5.20 0.16
C LEU A 34 -12.77 -6.33 0.36
N TYR A 35 -12.36 -7.52 0.75
CA TYR A 35 -13.22 -8.68 1.03
C TYR A 35 -12.87 -9.34 2.38
N GLY A 36 -13.03 -8.59 3.45
CA GLY A 36 -13.15 -9.18 4.79
C GLY A 36 -11.88 -9.75 5.46
N GLN A 37 -10.72 -9.79 4.79
CA GLN A 37 -9.47 -10.20 5.42
C GLN A 37 -8.57 -8.99 5.65
N SER A 38 -8.44 -8.59 6.92
CA SER A 38 -7.47 -7.58 7.30
C SER A 38 -6.06 -8.18 7.31
N LEU A 39 -5.14 -7.58 6.56
CA LEU A 39 -3.73 -7.89 6.65
C LEU A 39 -3.05 -6.90 7.61
N LYS A 40 -2.22 -7.42 8.50
CA LYS A 40 -1.28 -6.61 9.28
C LYS A 40 -0.02 -6.44 8.46
N ALA A 41 0.48 -5.20 8.36
CA ALA A 41 1.74 -4.92 7.71
C ALA A 41 2.76 -4.43 8.74
N LYS A 42 3.96 -5.02 8.73
CA LYS A 42 5.08 -4.59 9.56
C LYS A 42 6.19 -4.13 8.63
N THR A 43 6.51 -2.83 8.69
CA THR A 43 7.58 -2.21 7.90
C THR A 43 8.84 -2.08 8.75
N GLN A 44 9.97 -2.54 8.23
CA GLN A 44 11.28 -2.39 8.84
C GLN A 44 11.89 -1.03 8.50
N LYS A 45 12.83 -0.57 9.32
CA LYS A 45 13.65 0.59 8.97
C LYS A 45 14.39 0.33 7.66
N PRO A 46 14.73 1.38 6.89
CA PRO A 46 15.57 1.23 5.71
C PRO A 46 16.89 0.53 6.06
N ASP A 47 17.33 -0.38 5.17
CA ASP A 47 18.64 -0.99 5.26
C ASP A 47 19.74 0.01 4.86
N PHE A 48 21.01 -0.42 4.91
CA PHE A 48 22.16 0.39 4.52
C PHE A 48 22.05 0.97 3.10
N PHE A 49 21.36 0.26 2.19
CA PHE A 49 21.13 0.70 0.81
C PHE A 49 19.87 1.57 0.66
N GLY A 50 19.20 1.89 1.77
CA GLY A 50 17.97 2.67 1.79
C GLY A 50 16.74 1.89 1.31
N LYS A 51 16.79 0.56 1.25
CA LYS A 51 15.65 -0.29 0.93
C LYS A 51 14.79 -0.51 2.17
N THR A 52 13.49 -0.44 1.99
CA THR A 52 12.50 -0.69 3.04
C THR A 52 11.78 -2.00 2.76
N LYS A 53 11.69 -2.87 3.77
CA LYS A 53 10.97 -4.14 3.67
C LYS A 53 9.70 -4.12 4.52
N THR A 54 8.58 -4.51 3.92
CA THR A 54 7.30 -4.66 4.60
C THR A 54 6.85 -6.12 4.54
N THR A 55 6.46 -6.68 5.69
CA THR A 55 5.91 -8.03 5.80
C THR A 55 4.39 -7.93 6.02
N TYR A 56 3.63 -8.70 5.25
CA TYR A 56 2.17 -8.78 5.33
C TYR A 56 1.77 -10.08 6.02
N GLN A 57 0.91 -9.97 7.02
CA GLN A 57 0.41 -11.10 7.81
C GLN A 57 -1.12 -11.03 7.89
N ASP A 58 -1.78 -12.18 7.98
CA ASP A 58 -3.21 -12.20 8.28
C ASP A 58 -3.49 -11.90 9.77
N ARG A 59 -4.75 -11.93 10.15
CA ARG A 59 -5.19 -11.71 11.54
C ARG A 59 -4.59 -12.72 12.53
N TYR A 60 -4.20 -13.89 12.05
CA TYR A 60 -3.60 -14.96 12.85
C TYR A 60 -2.07 -14.91 12.90
N GLY A 61 -1.44 -13.89 12.28
CA GLY A 61 0.00 -13.75 12.21
C GLY A 61 0.69 -14.52 11.08
N SER A 62 -0.08 -15.29 10.29
CA SER A 62 0.50 -16.05 9.17
C SER A 62 0.96 -15.12 8.07
N LYS A 63 2.22 -15.27 7.65
CA LYS A 63 2.81 -14.49 6.57
C LYS A 63 2.12 -14.77 5.24
N LYS A 64 1.66 -13.72 4.57
CA LYS A 64 1.04 -13.79 3.23
C LYS A 64 2.00 -13.36 2.13
N GLY A 65 2.93 -12.47 2.46
CA GLY A 65 3.92 -11.98 1.51
C GLY A 65 4.78 -10.88 2.09
N THR A 66 5.64 -10.34 1.22
CA THR A 66 6.51 -9.20 1.54
C THR A 66 6.50 -8.20 0.40
N SER A 67 6.85 -6.96 0.69
CA SER A 67 7.25 -5.99 -0.33
C SER A 67 8.60 -5.37 0.02
N GLU A 68 9.37 -5.07 -1.00
CA GLU A 68 10.65 -4.36 -0.90
C GLU A 68 10.54 -3.09 -1.73
N THR A 69 10.77 -1.94 -1.09
CA THR A 69 10.77 -0.63 -1.74
C THR A 69 12.18 -0.08 -1.78
N THR A 70 12.65 0.31 -2.97
CA THR A 70 13.97 0.93 -3.14
C THR A 70 13.94 2.39 -2.67
N LYS A 71 15.11 2.95 -2.31
CA LYS A 71 15.25 4.39 -2.22
C LYS A 71 14.89 5.05 -3.57
N PRO A 72 14.54 6.34 -3.59
CA PRO A 72 14.34 7.06 -4.84
C PRO A 72 15.59 6.98 -5.73
N ASP A 73 15.37 6.78 -7.04
CA ASP A 73 16.42 6.88 -8.03
C ASP A 73 16.76 8.36 -8.33
N PHE A 74 17.68 8.59 -9.26
CA PHE A 74 18.08 9.95 -9.67
C PHE A 74 16.90 10.80 -10.15
N PHE A 75 15.87 10.19 -10.73
CA PHE A 75 14.65 10.88 -11.17
C PHE A 75 13.59 10.99 -10.07
N GLY A 76 13.91 10.59 -8.85
CA GLY A 76 12.98 10.59 -7.71
C GLY A 76 11.91 9.49 -7.77
N LYS A 77 12.09 8.46 -8.60
CA LYS A 77 11.18 7.32 -8.70
C LYS A 77 11.56 6.26 -7.67
N THR A 78 10.56 5.64 -7.05
CA THR A 78 10.73 4.48 -6.18
C THR A 78 10.10 3.25 -6.81
N LYS A 79 10.75 2.09 -6.67
CA LYS A 79 10.21 0.80 -7.12
C LYS A 79 9.89 -0.07 -5.91
N THR A 80 8.68 -0.61 -5.87
CA THR A 80 8.26 -1.61 -4.89
C THR A 80 8.02 -2.94 -5.59
N THR A 81 8.66 -4.00 -5.09
CA THR A 81 8.47 -5.38 -5.57
C THR A 81 7.69 -6.17 -4.53
N PHE A 82 6.58 -6.78 -4.94
CA PHE A 82 5.73 -7.62 -4.10
C PHE A 82 6.07 -9.08 -4.32
N LYS A 83 6.29 -9.81 -3.22
CA LYS A 83 6.61 -11.24 -3.23
C LYS A 83 5.61 -12.01 -2.36
N ASN A 84 5.17 -13.18 -2.82
CA ASN A 84 4.30 -14.07 -2.05
C ASN A 84 5.07 -14.73 -0.88
N LYS A 85 4.40 -15.61 -0.13
CA LYS A 85 5.02 -16.36 0.98
C LYS A 85 6.21 -17.21 0.55
N SER A 86 6.25 -17.66 -0.71
CA SER A 86 7.34 -18.43 -1.33
C SER A 86 8.40 -17.56 -2.00
N TYR A 87 8.43 -16.25 -1.70
CA TYR A 87 9.37 -15.28 -2.24
C TYR A 87 9.31 -15.06 -3.77
N GLN A 88 8.31 -15.60 -4.45
CA GLN A 88 8.08 -15.35 -5.87
C GLN A 88 7.48 -13.97 -6.07
N THR A 89 7.97 -13.23 -7.06
CA THR A 89 7.40 -11.92 -7.42
C THR A 89 5.99 -12.09 -7.97
N VAL A 90 5.04 -11.39 -7.37
CA VAL A 90 3.63 -11.39 -7.77
C VAL A 90 3.22 -10.09 -8.45
N GLY A 91 4.02 -9.05 -8.33
CA GLY A 91 3.81 -7.77 -8.99
C GLY A 91 4.84 -6.74 -8.59
N THR A 92 4.80 -5.61 -9.27
CA THR A 92 5.64 -4.45 -8.98
C THR A 92 4.82 -3.17 -9.04
N ALA A 93 5.29 -2.14 -8.33
CA ALA A 93 4.75 -0.79 -8.44
C ALA A 93 5.89 0.20 -8.57
N THR A 94 5.72 1.19 -9.46
CA THR A 94 6.67 2.29 -9.62
C THR A 94 5.98 3.60 -9.31
N THR A 95 6.47 4.31 -8.30
CA THR A 95 5.94 5.60 -7.88
C THR A 95 6.85 6.71 -8.39
N ALA A 96 6.29 7.65 -9.15
CA ALA A 96 6.99 8.83 -9.62
C ALA A 96 7.17 9.87 -8.48
N LYS A 97 8.15 10.77 -8.64
CA LYS A 97 8.25 11.96 -7.78
C LYS A 97 6.92 12.74 -7.82
N PRO A 98 6.61 13.53 -6.80
CA PRO A 98 5.45 14.41 -6.82
C PRO A 98 5.48 15.34 -8.04
N ASP A 99 4.31 15.56 -8.65
CA ASP A 99 4.14 16.59 -9.68
C ASP A 99 4.10 17.99 -9.03
N PHE A 100 3.94 19.03 -9.86
CA PHE A 100 3.87 20.42 -9.41
C PHE A 100 2.75 20.65 -8.35
N PHE A 101 1.67 19.87 -8.41
CA PHE A 101 0.57 19.96 -7.44
C PHE A 101 0.79 19.06 -6.21
N GLY A 102 1.94 18.42 -6.09
CA GLY A 102 2.27 17.51 -5.00
C GLY A 102 1.62 16.13 -5.12
N ARG A 103 1.01 15.79 -6.26
CA ARG A 103 0.40 14.48 -6.49
C ARG A 103 1.47 13.47 -6.91
N LYS A 104 1.33 12.23 -6.41
CA LYS A 104 2.21 11.11 -6.79
C LYS A 104 1.44 10.11 -7.62
N LYS A 105 1.98 9.75 -8.78
CA LYS A 105 1.44 8.69 -9.63
C LYS A 105 2.22 7.41 -9.42
N THR A 106 1.50 6.31 -9.20
CA THR A 106 2.05 4.96 -9.07
C THR A 106 1.50 4.09 -10.19
N GLU A 107 2.36 3.47 -10.96
CA GLU A 107 2.02 2.45 -11.96
C GLU A 107 2.16 1.07 -11.33
N ILE A 108 1.17 0.19 -11.54
CA ILE A 108 1.09 -1.14 -10.94
C ILE A 108 1.14 -2.17 -12.03
N LYS A 109 2.07 -3.13 -11.90
CA LYS A 109 2.28 -4.22 -12.86
C LYS A 109 2.12 -5.59 -12.20
N ASP A 110 1.61 -6.53 -12.96
CA ASP A 110 1.55 -7.94 -12.55
C ASP A 110 2.95 -8.61 -12.59
N LYS A 111 3.00 -9.91 -12.27
CA LYS A 111 4.23 -10.69 -12.30
C LYS A 111 4.86 -10.82 -13.69
N TYR A 112 4.11 -10.57 -14.75
CA TYR A 112 4.56 -10.60 -16.14
C TYR A 112 4.98 -9.21 -16.66
N GLY A 113 4.96 -8.18 -15.80
CA GLY A 113 5.31 -6.81 -16.19
C GLY A 113 4.18 -6.04 -16.90
N ARG A 114 2.98 -6.62 -17.03
CA ARG A 114 1.83 -5.96 -17.66
C ARG A 114 1.20 -4.97 -16.69
N VAL A 115 0.88 -3.78 -17.17
CA VAL A 115 0.17 -2.77 -16.37
C VAL A 115 -1.24 -3.26 -16.05
N ILE A 116 -1.58 -3.35 -14.78
CA ILE A 116 -2.90 -3.74 -14.29
C ILE A 116 -3.71 -2.58 -13.74
N GLY A 117 -3.05 -1.45 -13.48
CA GLY A 117 -3.71 -0.24 -13.02
C GLY A 117 -2.72 0.84 -12.60
N THR A 118 -3.28 1.95 -12.17
CA THR A 118 -2.53 3.08 -11.61
C THR A 118 -3.18 3.60 -10.34
N ALA A 119 -2.39 4.25 -9.49
CA ALA A 119 -2.89 4.99 -8.34
C ALA A 119 -2.38 6.43 -8.39
N VAL A 120 -3.25 7.38 -8.09
CA VAL A 120 -2.88 8.79 -7.93
C VAL A 120 -3.15 9.18 -6.49
N THR A 121 -2.08 9.53 -5.77
CA THR A 121 -2.15 10.00 -4.38
C THR A 121 -1.97 11.50 -4.36
N GLU A 122 -2.95 12.21 -3.81
CA GLU A 122 -2.95 13.66 -3.64
C GLU A 122 -2.03 14.06 -2.47
N LYS A 123 -1.56 15.32 -2.47
CA LYS A 123 -0.89 15.87 -1.29
C LYS A 123 -1.84 15.84 -0.09
N PRO A 124 -1.32 15.80 1.15
CA PRO A 124 -2.17 15.90 2.33
C PRO A 124 -3.05 17.17 2.30
N ASP A 125 -4.32 17.01 2.69
CA ASP A 125 -5.22 18.14 2.91
C ASP A 125 -4.83 18.91 4.20
N PHE A 126 -5.60 19.98 4.50
CA PHE A 126 -5.39 20.80 5.69
C PHE A 126 -5.41 19.98 7.00
N PHE A 127 -6.16 18.88 7.04
CA PHE A 127 -6.25 17.98 8.19
C PHE A 127 -5.17 16.89 8.18
N GLY A 128 -4.24 16.91 7.22
CA GLY A 128 -3.18 15.91 7.07
C GLY A 128 -3.66 14.59 6.47
N ARG A 129 -4.87 14.53 5.88
CA ARG A 129 -5.41 13.35 5.22
C ARG A 129 -4.94 13.31 3.77
N THR A 130 -4.61 12.11 3.28
CA THR A 130 -4.26 11.89 1.88
C THR A 130 -5.33 11.05 1.21
N LYS A 131 -5.71 11.44 -0.02
CA LYS A 131 -6.62 10.69 -0.86
C LYS A 131 -5.84 10.00 -1.97
N THR A 132 -6.13 8.73 -2.21
CA THR A 132 -5.60 7.95 -3.32
C THR A 132 -6.76 7.47 -4.17
N THR A 133 -6.68 7.73 -5.47
CA THR A 133 -7.65 7.24 -6.47
C THR A 133 -7.02 6.10 -7.25
N TYR A 134 -7.70 4.97 -7.34
CA TYR A 134 -7.28 3.79 -8.09
C TYR A 134 -7.95 3.75 -9.45
N LYS A 135 -7.17 3.46 -10.48
CA LYS A 135 -7.63 3.32 -11.86
C LYS A 135 -7.21 1.96 -12.39
N ASP A 136 -8.04 1.37 -13.24
CA ASP A 136 -7.71 0.15 -13.98
C ASP A 136 -6.71 0.44 -15.11
N LYS A 137 -6.36 -0.60 -15.89
CA LYS A 137 -5.48 -0.49 -17.05
C LYS A 137 -6.01 0.45 -18.15
N ASN A 138 -7.31 0.67 -18.19
CA ASN A 138 -7.99 1.54 -19.17
C ASN A 138 -8.15 2.98 -18.66
N GLY A 139 -7.63 3.29 -17.47
CA GLY A 139 -7.73 4.62 -16.85
C GLY A 139 -9.06 4.90 -16.15
N ARG A 140 -9.99 3.96 -16.07
CA ARG A 140 -11.27 4.11 -15.39
C ARG A 140 -11.06 4.01 -13.87
N THR A 141 -11.69 4.91 -13.10
CA THR A 141 -11.65 4.85 -11.64
C THR A 141 -12.39 3.61 -11.14
N VAL A 142 -11.70 2.77 -10.39
CA VAL A 142 -12.22 1.52 -9.82
C VAL A 142 -12.33 1.55 -8.30
N GLY A 143 -11.71 2.53 -7.66
CA GLY A 143 -11.77 2.68 -6.22
C GLY A 143 -10.97 3.86 -5.70
N SER A 144 -11.01 4.04 -4.40
CA SER A 144 -10.23 5.07 -3.70
C SER A 144 -9.85 4.64 -2.29
N ALA A 145 -8.88 5.32 -1.71
CA ALA A 145 -8.53 5.22 -0.30
C ALA A 145 -8.33 6.60 0.30
N THR A 146 -8.71 6.77 1.56
CA THR A 146 -8.40 7.96 2.35
C THR A 146 -7.56 7.53 3.54
N THR A 147 -6.36 8.07 3.67
CA THR A 147 -5.43 7.81 4.78
C THR A 147 -5.40 9.04 5.68
N GLU A 148 -5.70 8.85 6.96
CA GLU A 148 -5.65 9.90 7.98
C GLU A 148 -4.20 10.22 8.37
N LYS A 149 -3.97 11.41 8.96
CA LYS A 149 -2.68 11.71 9.57
C LYS A 149 -2.34 10.67 10.65
N PRO A 150 -1.07 10.46 10.98
CA PRO A 150 -0.69 9.60 12.09
C PRO A 150 -1.31 10.10 13.40
N ASP A 151 -1.75 9.16 14.26
CA ASP A 151 -2.09 9.45 15.64
C ASP A 151 -0.81 9.75 16.47
N PHE A 152 -0.99 10.03 17.76
CA PHE A 152 0.13 10.29 18.68
C PHE A 152 1.15 9.14 18.75
N PHE A 153 0.70 7.90 18.54
CA PHE A 153 1.55 6.70 18.49
C PHE A 153 2.10 6.41 17.09
N GLY A 154 1.84 7.30 16.11
CA GLY A 154 2.29 7.15 14.72
C GLY A 154 1.41 6.20 13.89
N ASN A 155 0.29 5.66 14.39
CA ASN A 155 -0.60 4.80 13.63
C ASN A 155 -1.40 5.61 12.63
N ARG A 156 -1.64 5.05 11.45
CA ARG A 156 -2.47 5.67 10.41
C ARG A 156 -3.67 4.79 10.11
N LYS A 157 -4.83 5.41 10.02
CA LYS A 157 -6.05 4.76 9.56
C LYS A 157 -6.23 5.03 8.09
N THR A 158 -6.55 3.98 7.31
CA THR A 158 -6.93 4.12 5.91
C THR A 158 -8.27 3.46 5.66
N THR A 159 -9.17 4.18 5.02
CA THR A 159 -10.47 3.69 4.60
C THR A 159 -10.47 3.50 3.09
N HIS A 160 -10.90 2.34 2.62
CA HIS A 160 -10.99 2.00 1.20
C HIS A 160 -12.44 2.00 0.72
N LYS A 161 -12.63 2.40 -0.54
CA LYS A 161 -13.89 2.29 -1.28
C LYS A 161 -13.59 1.71 -2.66
N GLY A 162 -14.37 0.71 -3.11
CA GLY A 162 -14.20 0.08 -4.41
C GLY A 162 -12.98 -0.86 -4.48
N HIS A 163 -12.47 -1.12 -5.68
CA HIS A 163 -11.40 -2.07 -5.95
C HIS A 163 -10.01 -1.44 -5.73
N ASN A 164 -9.10 -2.22 -5.12
CA ASN A 164 -7.69 -1.84 -4.94
C ASN A 164 -6.80 -2.76 -5.78
N PRO A 165 -6.13 -2.26 -6.84
CA PRO A 165 -5.25 -3.06 -7.70
C PRO A 165 -3.97 -3.56 -7.02
N PHE A 166 -3.62 -3.05 -5.82
CA PHE A 166 -2.48 -3.56 -5.03
C PHE A 166 -2.78 -4.86 -4.28
N ASN A 167 -3.92 -5.46 -4.51
CA ASN A 167 -4.37 -6.64 -3.77
C ASN A 167 -3.69 -7.94 -4.23
N PHE A 168 -2.36 -7.96 -4.20
CA PHE A 168 -1.54 -9.10 -4.66
C PHE A 168 -1.60 -10.33 -3.76
N PHE A 169 -2.03 -10.18 -2.50
CA PHE A 169 -1.95 -11.25 -1.50
C PHE A 169 -3.30 -11.88 -1.15
N GLN A 170 -4.38 -11.41 -1.74
CA GLN A 170 -5.69 -12.01 -1.57
C GLN A 170 -5.93 -13.04 -2.67
N LYS A 171 -6.43 -14.23 -2.29
CA LYS A 171 -7.00 -15.16 -3.26
C LYS A 171 -8.15 -14.45 -3.98
N LYS A 172 -8.15 -14.46 -5.31
CA LYS A 172 -9.41 -14.34 -6.04
C LYS A 172 -10.23 -15.55 -5.62
N ASP A 173 -11.29 -15.31 -4.87
CA ASP A 173 -12.34 -16.30 -4.80
C ASP A 173 -12.93 -16.34 -6.20
N ASP A 174 -12.50 -17.33 -6.99
CA ASP A 174 -13.16 -17.68 -8.23
C ASP A 174 -14.58 -18.08 -7.83
N LYS A 175 -15.51 -17.12 -7.91
CA LYS A 175 -16.92 -17.42 -7.85
C LYS A 175 -17.17 -18.38 -9.02
N LYS A 176 -17.25 -19.68 -8.71
CA LYS A 176 -17.88 -20.65 -9.60
C LYS A 176 -19.28 -20.11 -9.88
N LYS A 177 -19.50 -19.76 -11.15
CA LYS A 177 -20.85 -19.63 -11.69
C LYS A 177 -21.54 -20.98 -11.67
#